data_4ec4a09cd17af2f94e072cb3ac6ff13b
#
_entry.id   4ec4a09cd17af2f94e072cb3ac6ff13b
#
_cell.length_a   1.000
_cell.length_b   1.000
_cell.length_c   1.000
_cell.angle_alpha   90.00
_cell.angle_beta   90.00
_cell.angle_gamma   90.00
#
_symmetry.space_group_name_H-M   'P 1'
#
loop_
_entity.id
_entity.type
_entity.pdbx_description
1 polymer ?
#
loop_
_entity_poly.entity_id
_entity_poly.type
_entity_poly.pdbx_seq_one_letter_code
_entity_poly.pdbx_strand_id
1 'polypeptide(L)'
;MNLSIVAGLLIPFLGTTAGAACVFFLKKQIGGNIQRIFTGFAAGVMVAASVWSLLIPAMDMCEEMGKLAFLPAVIGFLIGIVFLLFIDSMVPHLHVGSDAPEGHKSSLNRTAMLMLAVTIHNFPEGAACGAIFAGVLNGDGTVTMAGALTLAIGIAIQNFPEGAIISLPLRSEGNKRGKSFALGVLSGAVEPVGAILAIALASIVTPILPYMLAFAAGAMIYVVVEELIPEAREGEHSNLGTIAFAIGFALMMMLDVALG
;
A
#
# COMPACT_ATOMS: atom_id res chain seq x y z
N MET A 1 -0.28 7.41 24.11
CA MET A 1 -0.87 7.12 22.78
C MET A 1 -2.23 6.48 23.01
N ASN A 2 -3.31 7.00 22.42
CA ASN A 2 -4.67 6.49 22.62
C ASN A 2 -4.78 5.09 21.96
N LEU A 3 -5.57 4.17 22.55
CA LEU A 3 -5.77 2.81 22.05
C LEU A 3 -6.24 2.79 20.59
N SER A 4 -7.09 3.74 20.19
CA SER A 4 -7.58 3.88 18.82
C SER A 4 -6.45 4.15 17.80
N ILE A 5 -5.44 4.92 18.19
CA ILE A 5 -4.28 5.20 17.32
C ILE A 5 -3.43 3.94 17.18
N VAL A 6 -3.11 3.27 18.29
CA VAL A 6 -2.36 2.00 18.23
C VAL A 6 -3.06 0.97 17.36
N ALA A 7 -4.38 0.84 17.53
CA ALA A 7 -5.19 -0.05 16.70
C ALA A 7 -5.11 0.38 15.21
N GLY A 8 -5.30 1.67 14.92
CA GLY A 8 -5.23 2.21 13.56
C GLY A 8 -3.91 1.92 12.85
N LEU A 9 -2.79 2.08 13.56
CA LEU A 9 -1.44 1.80 13.00
C LEU A 9 -1.20 0.30 12.74
N LEU A 10 -1.92 -0.59 13.41
CA LEU A 10 -1.78 -2.04 13.22
C LEU A 10 -2.78 -2.61 12.22
N ILE A 11 -3.85 -1.90 11.91
CA ILE A 11 -4.90 -2.36 10.97
C ILE A 11 -4.32 -2.74 9.60
N PRO A 12 -3.46 -1.95 8.93
CA PRO A 12 -2.84 -2.33 7.66
C PRO A 12 -2.10 -3.67 7.76
N PHE A 13 -1.20 -3.80 8.71
CA PHE A 13 -0.43 -5.02 8.98
C PHE A 13 -1.31 -6.25 9.27
N LEU A 14 -2.46 -6.06 9.92
CA LEU A 14 -3.42 -7.14 10.14
C LEU A 14 -4.06 -7.58 8.82
N GLY A 15 -4.24 -6.69 7.85
CA GLY A 15 -4.68 -7.00 6.49
C GLY A 15 -3.70 -7.96 5.81
N THR A 16 -2.42 -7.58 5.72
CA THR A 16 -1.34 -8.42 5.17
C THR A 16 -1.25 -9.75 5.88
N THR A 17 -1.33 -9.75 7.23
CA THR A 17 -1.29 -10.97 8.05
C THR A 17 -2.46 -11.90 7.74
N ALA A 18 -3.67 -11.36 7.63
CA ALA A 18 -4.87 -12.15 7.30
C ALA A 18 -4.79 -12.74 5.89
N GLY A 19 -4.28 -11.97 4.91
CA GLY A 19 -3.99 -12.45 3.56
C GLY A 19 -2.96 -13.58 3.56
N ALA A 20 -1.85 -13.41 4.27
CA ALA A 20 -0.83 -14.44 4.41
C ALA A 20 -1.37 -15.73 5.05
N ALA A 21 -2.36 -15.63 5.94
CA ALA A 21 -2.99 -16.79 6.57
C ALA A 21 -3.80 -17.67 5.59
N CYS A 22 -4.11 -17.20 4.39
CA CYS A 22 -4.76 -18.00 3.34
C CYS A 22 -3.97 -19.29 3.03
N VAL A 23 -2.66 -19.31 3.25
CA VAL A 23 -1.79 -20.48 3.06
C VAL A 23 -2.19 -21.69 3.92
N PHE A 24 -2.89 -21.48 5.03
CA PHE A 24 -3.37 -22.58 5.87
C PHE A 24 -4.63 -23.25 5.32
N PHE A 25 -5.45 -22.51 4.58
CA PHE A 25 -6.75 -22.96 4.08
C PHE A 25 -6.67 -23.42 2.62
N LEU A 26 -5.89 -22.75 1.79
CA LEU A 26 -5.74 -23.07 0.39
C LEU A 26 -4.66 -24.16 0.17
N LYS A 27 -5.01 -25.18 -0.60
CA LYS A 27 -4.13 -26.36 -0.85
C LYS A 27 -3.31 -26.23 -2.13
N LYS A 28 -3.70 -25.37 -3.06
CA LYS A 28 -3.10 -25.20 -4.38
C LYS A 28 -2.65 -23.76 -4.61
N GLN A 29 -1.81 -23.55 -5.62
CA GLN A 29 -1.52 -22.20 -6.14
C GLN A 29 -2.80 -21.44 -6.44
N ILE A 30 -2.77 -20.14 -6.24
CA ILE A 30 -3.81 -19.25 -6.76
C ILE A 30 -3.77 -19.40 -8.29
N GLY A 31 -4.90 -19.76 -8.90
CA GLY A 31 -5.02 -19.75 -10.36
C GLY A 31 -4.91 -18.31 -10.89
N GLY A 32 -4.37 -18.14 -12.10
CA GLY A 32 -4.17 -16.81 -12.69
C GLY A 32 -5.41 -15.90 -12.65
N ASN A 33 -6.62 -16.45 -12.74
CA ASN A 33 -7.84 -15.65 -12.62
C ASN A 33 -8.05 -15.06 -11.22
N ILE A 34 -7.73 -15.80 -10.15
CA ILE A 34 -7.84 -15.31 -8.78
C ILE A 34 -6.75 -14.25 -8.53
N GLN A 35 -5.56 -14.46 -9.04
CA GLN A 35 -4.48 -13.47 -8.97
C GLN A 35 -4.90 -12.16 -9.64
N ARG A 36 -5.41 -12.19 -10.88
CA ARG A 36 -5.94 -11.03 -11.60
C ARG A 36 -7.04 -10.29 -10.81
N ILE A 37 -7.94 -11.05 -10.15
CA ILE A 37 -8.99 -10.47 -9.31
C ILE A 37 -8.36 -9.76 -8.09
N PHE A 38 -7.42 -10.40 -7.42
CA PHE A 38 -6.78 -9.84 -6.22
C PHE A 38 -5.96 -8.59 -6.54
N THR A 39 -5.09 -8.65 -7.55
CA THR A 39 -4.27 -7.50 -7.95
C THR A 39 -5.12 -6.37 -8.53
N GLY A 40 -6.11 -6.67 -9.36
CA GLY A 40 -7.03 -5.66 -9.86
C GLY A 40 -7.83 -4.98 -8.75
N PHE A 41 -8.37 -5.76 -7.80
CA PHE A 41 -9.10 -5.22 -6.66
C PHE A 41 -8.22 -4.33 -5.78
N ALA A 42 -7.02 -4.79 -5.42
CA ALA A 42 -6.05 -4.01 -4.64
C ALA A 42 -5.70 -2.70 -5.36
N ALA A 43 -5.38 -2.76 -6.65
CA ALA A 43 -5.10 -1.57 -7.46
C ALA A 43 -6.26 -0.56 -7.44
N GLY A 44 -7.50 -1.02 -7.53
CA GLY A 44 -8.68 -0.16 -7.46
C GLY A 44 -8.81 0.54 -6.10
N VAL A 45 -8.64 -0.20 -4.99
CA VAL A 45 -8.66 0.36 -3.63
C VAL A 45 -7.54 1.38 -3.46
N MET A 46 -6.31 1.07 -3.90
CA MET A 46 -5.15 1.97 -3.78
C MET A 46 -5.35 3.27 -4.55
N VAL A 47 -5.89 3.23 -5.78
CA VAL A 47 -6.17 4.45 -6.57
C VAL A 47 -7.20 5.32 -5.86
N ALA A 48 -8.29 4.74 -5.36
CA ALA A 48 -9.32 5.48 -4.64
C ALA A 48 -8.75 6.10 -3.35
N ALA A 49 -8.03 5.32 -2.52
CA ALA A 49 -7.38 5.81 -1.30
C ALA A 49 -6.39 6.94 -1.60
N SER A 50 -5.57 6.82 -2.66
CA SER A 50 -4.63 7.87 -3.08
C SER A 50 -5.35 9.19 -3.38
N VAL A 51 -6.54 9.14 -3.96
CA VAL A 51 -7.31 10.35 -4.30
C VAL A 51 -8.04 10.90 -3.08
N TRP A 52 -8.92 10.10 -2.47
CA TRP A 52 -9.85 10.59 -1.43
C TRP A 52 -9.20 10.72 -0.06
N SER A 53 -8.37 9.75 0.35
CA SER A 53 -7.77 9.78 1.68
C SER A 53 -6.45 10.55 1.75
N LEU A 54 -5.79 10.83 0.61
CA LEU A 54 -4.46 11.47 0.62
C LEU A 54 -4.40 12.77 -0.19
N LEU A 55 -4.73 12.76 -1.50
CA LEU A 55 -4.58 13.95 -2.35
C LEU A 55 -5.61 15.03 -2.04
N ILE A 56 -6.89 14.68 -1.85
CA ILE A 56 -7.94 15.66 -1.51
C ILE A 56 -7.62 16.31 -0.16
N PRO A 57 -7.40 15.58 0.95
CA PRO A 57 -6.99 16.19 2.21
C PRO A 57 -5.72 17.04 2.11
N ALA A 58 -4.73 16.63 1.32
CA ALA A 58 -3.52 17.41 1.11
C ALA A 58 -3.81 18.79 0.46
N MET A 59 -4.75 18.85 -0.47
CA MET A 59 -5.17 20.11 -1.10
C MET A 59 -6.05 20.95 -0.16
N ASP A 60 -6.95 20.32 0.58
CA ASP A 60 -7.84 21.00 1.54
C ASP A 60 -7.03 21.69 2.66
N MET A 61 -5.95 21.07 3.13
CA MET A 61 -5.01 21.70 4.08
C MET A 61 -4.34 22.97 3.53
N CYS A 62 -4.39 23.20 2.23
CA CYS A 62 -3.75 24.31 1.54
C CYS A 62 -4.76 25.32 0.98
N GLU A 63 -6.04 25.29 1.37
CA GLU A 63 -7.10 26.18 0.86
C GLU A 63 -6.75 27.66 0.95
N GLU A 64 -6.00 28.10 1.97
CA GLU A 64 -5.53 29.48 2.13
C GLU A 64 -4.66 29.96 0.94
N MET A 65 -4.02 29.03 0.20
CA MET A 65 -3.26 29.33 -0.99
C MET A 65 -4.14 29.63 -2.23
N GLY A 66 -5.47 29.52 -2.11
CA GLY A 66 -6.41 29.81 -3.18
C GLY A 66 -6.15 28.95 -4.41
N LYS A 67 -5.93 29.59 -5.58
CA LYS A 67 -5.69 28.84 -6.83
C LYS A 67 -4.38 28.03 -6.85
N LEU A 68 -3.50 28.20 -5.89
CA LEU A 68 -2.24 27.48 -5.79
C LEU A 68 -2.28 26.32 -4.78
N ALA A 69 -3.43 26.02 -4.18
CA ALA A 69 -3.61 24.94 -3.22
C ALA A 69 -3.16 23.56 -3.74
N PHE A 70 -3.15 23.37 -5.06
CA PHE A 70 -2.68 22.14 -5.70
C PHE A 70 -1.15 21.97 -5.66
N LEU A 71 -0.37 23.03 -5.46
CA LEU A 71 1.10 22.97 -5.58
C LEU A 71 1.75 21.98 -4.60
N PRO A 72 1.46 22.00 -3.28
CA PRO A 72 2.01 21.03 -2.36
C PRO A 72 1.67 19.58 -2.76
N ALA A 73 0.42 19.36 -3.19
CA ALA A 73 -0.03 18.05 -3.64
C ALA A 73 0.73 17.58 -4.90
N VAL A 74 0.87 18.44 -5.92
CA VAL A 74 1.62 18.10 -7.15
C VAL A 74 3.08 17.82 -6.85
N ILE A 75 3.73 18.66 -6.04
CA ILE A 75 5.14 18.51 -5.69
C ILE A 75 5.36 17.20 -4.91
N GLY A 76 4.57 16.97 -3.86
CA GLY A 76 4.66 15.77 -3.05
C GLY A 76 4.45 14.51 -3.88
N PHE A 77 3.39 14.49 -4.70
CA PHE A 77 3.06 13.39 -5.59
C PHE A 77 4.21 13.02 -6.54
N LEU A 78 4.77 14.01 -7.23
CA LEU A 78 5.88 13.79 -8.16
C LEU A 78 7.14 13.30 -7.44
N ILE A 79 7.43 13.84 -6.24
CA ILE A 79 8.55 13.36 -5.43
C ILE A 79 8.32 11.89 -5.01
N GLY A 80 7.09 11.49 -4.65
CA GLY A 80 6.74 10.12 -4.32
C GLY A 80 6.98 9.15 -5.48
N ILE A 81 6.54 9.51 -6.69
CA ILE A 81 6.80 8.73 -7.91
C ILE A 81 8.30 8.59 -8.17
N VAL A 82 9.05 9.71 -8.16
CA VAL A 82 10.49 9.70 -8.44
C VAL A 82 11.26 8.93 -7.37
N PHE A 83 10.83 9.03 -6.11
CA PHE A 83 11.45 8.30 -5.01
C PHE A 83 11.30 6.78 -5.21
N LEU A 84 10.09 6.29 -5.50
CA LEU A 84 9.87 4.87 -5.73
C LEU A 84 10.61 4.38 -6.98
N LEU A 85 10.56 5.13 -8.09
CA LEU A 85 11.34 4.84 -9.29
C LEU A 85 12.84 4.71 -8.98
N PHE A 86 13.38 5.59 -8.12
CA PHE A 86 14.78 5.54 -7.72
C PHE A 86 15.08 4.31 -6.88
N ILE A 87 14.28 4.02 -5.86
CA ILE A 87 14.44 2.83 -5.00
C ILE A 87 14.34 1.56 -5.83
N ASP A 88 13.35 1.48 -6.70
CA ASP A 88 13.09 0.35 -7.59
C ASP A 88 14.29 0.07 -8.51
N SER A 89 14.88 1.11 -9.09
CA SER A 89 16.09 0.98 -9.92
C SER A 89 17.34 0.54 -9.14
N MET A 90 17.40 0.77 -7.83
CA MET A 90 18.57 0.47 -7.00
C MET A 90 18.48 -0.85 -6.25
N VAL A 91 17.30 -1.19 -5.74
CA VAL A 91 17.13 -2.38 -4.90
C VAL A 91 16.91 -3.61 -5.79
N PRO A 92 17.69 -4.70 -5.61
CA PRO A 92 17.46 -5.92 -6.34
C PRO A 92 16.15 -6.56 -5.88
N HIS A 93 15.17 -6.64 -6.76
CA HIS A 93 13.86 -7.19 -6.47
C HIS A 93 13.31 -8.01 -7.64
N LEU A 94 12.19 -8.70 -7.41
CA LEU A 94 11.56 -9.57 -8.39
C LEU A 94 10.05 -9.47 -8.23
N HIS A 95 9.34 -9.23 -9.33
CA HIS A 95 7.88 -9.25 -9.35
C HIS A 95 7.33 -10.67 -9.35
N VAL A 96 6.15 -10.85 -8.80
CA VAL A 96 5.44 -12.14 -8.80
C VAL A 96 5.14 -12.51 -10.26
N GLY A 97 5.49 -13.76 -10.64
CA GLY A 97 5.32 -14.22 -12.03
C GLY A 97 6.50 -13.94 -12.97
N SER A 98 7.43 -13.03 -12.61
CA SER A 98 8.63 -12.74 -13.39
C SER A 98 9.79 -13.68 -13.04
N ASP A 99 10.64 -13.98 -14.04
CA ASP A 99 11.93 -14.66 -13.86
C ASP A 99 13.12 -13.70 -14.09
N ALA A 100 12.85 -12.46 -14.47
CA ALA A 100 13.85 -11.42 -14.71
C ALA A 100 13.93 -10.48 -13.50
N PRO A 101 15.02 -10.55 -12.69
CA PRO A 101 15.23 -9.60 -11.60
C PRO A 101 15.48 -8.19 -12.12
N GLU A 102 14.95 -7.21 -11.41
CA GLU A 102 15.16 -5.78 -11.63
C GLU A 102 16.12 -5.19 -10.59
N GLY A 103 16.54 -3.94 -10.79
CA GLY A 103 17.51 -3.27 -9.94
C GLY A 103 18.96 -3.76 -10.12
N HIS A 104 19.78 -3.56 -9.11
CA HIS A 104 21.20 -3.95 -9.16
C HIS A 104 21.37 -5.46 -9.15
N LYS A 105 22.34 -5.98 -9.95
CA LYS A 105 22.68 -7.42 -9.95
C LYS A 105 23.02 -7.89 -8.54
N SER A 106 22.33 -8.92 -8.05
CA SER A 106 22.46 -9.45 -6.71
C SER A 106 22.52 -10.97 -6.72
N SER A 107 23.17 -11.54 -5.71
CA SER A 107 23.16 -12.97 -5.42
C SER A 107 22.00 -13.40 -4.52
N LEU A 108 21.04 -12.52 -4.26
CA LEU A 108 19.86 -12.84 -3.46
C LEU A 108 19.03 -13.93 -4.15
N ASN A 109 18.45 -14.81 -3.35
CA ASN A 109 17.55 -15.83 -3.86
C ASN A 109 16.17 -15.20 -4.23
N ARG A 110 15.41 -15.92 -5.05
CA ARG A 110 14.08 -15.49 -5.53
C ARG A 110 13.16 -15.01 -4.38
N THR A 111 13.10 -15.77 -3.29
CA THR A 111 12.27 -15.43 -2.12
C THR A 111 12.66 -14.09 -1.52
N ALA A 112 13.95 -13.82 -1.37
CA ALA A 112 14.44 -12.55 -0.80
C ALA A 112 14.11 -11.37 -1.72
N MET A 113 14.22 -11.53 -3.03
CA MET A 113 13.88 -10.49 -4.01
C MET A 113 12.39 -10.18 -4.04
N LEU A 114 11.52 -11.20 -4.01
CA LEU A 114 10.07 -11.03 -3.86
C LEU A 114 9.70 -10.30 -2.55
N MET A 115 10.37 -10.64 -1.45
CA MET A 115 10.17 -9.99 -0.16
C MET A 115 10.59 -8.52 -0.19
N LEU A 116 11.69 -8.20 -0.88
CA LEU A 116 12.15 -6.81 -1.03
C LEU A 116 11.17 -5.97 -1.85
N ALA A 117 10.66 -6.49 -2.97
CA ALA A 117 9.64 -5.81 -3.75
C ALA A 117 8.48 -5.33 -2.85
N VAL A 118 7.81 -6.24 -2.15
CA VAL A 118 6.66 -5.91 -1.29
C VAL A 118 7.06 -5.02 -0.11
N THR A 119 8.26 -5.19 0.46
CA THR A 119 8.74 -4.32 1.54
C THR A 119 8.89 -2.86 1.09
N ILE A 120 9.34 -2.64 -0.15
CA ILE A 120 9.47 -1.30 -0.74
C ILE A 120 8.10 -0.62 -0.84
N HIS A 121 7.06 -1.37 -1.18
CA HIS A 121 5.71 -0.85 -1.37
C HIS A 121 4.98 -0.61 -0.03
N ASN A 122 5.10 -1.52 0.91
CA ASN A 122 4.41 -1.46 2.20
C ASN A 122 4.97 -0.35 3.13
N PHE A 123 6.22 0.06 2.94
CA PHE A 123 6.79 1.14 3.76
C PHE A 123 6.09 2.50 3.55
N PRO A 124 5.88 3.01 2.31
CA PRO A 124 5.09 4.21 2.06
C PRO A 124 3.66 4.13 2.59
N GLU A 125 3.02 2.97 2.54
CA GLU A 125 1.66 2.77 3.07
C GLU A 125 1.62 2.94 4.59
N GLY A 126 2.56 2.31 5.29
CA GLY A 126 2.71 2.50 6.72
C GLY A 126 3.03 3.95 7.06
N ALA A 127 3.94 4.59 6.31
CA ALA A 127 4.29 6.00 6.53
C ALA A 127 3.10 6.94 6.28
N ALA A 128 2.26 6.67 5.27
CA ALA A 128 1.01 7.41 5.01
C ALA A 128 0.05 7.30 6.19
N CYS A 129 -0.17 6.06 6.67
CA CYS A 129 -1.01 5.80 7.85
C CYS A 129 -0.47 6.55 9.08
N GLY A 130 0.83 6.50 9.33
CA GLY A 130 1.46 7.22 10.43
C GLY A 130 1.37 8.73 10.31
N ALA A 131 1.54 9.29 9.10
CA ALA A 131 1.46 10.72 8.84
C ALA A 131 0.06 11.27 9.11
N ILE A 132 -1.00 10.59 8.65
CA ILE A 132 -2.38 11.02 8.91
C ILE A 132 -2.73 10.96 10.40
N PHE A 133 -2.29 9.91 11.13
CA PHE A 133 -2.46 9.85 12.58
C PHE A 133 -1.63 10.90 13.33
N ALA A 134 -0.47 11.29 12.81
CA ALA A 134 0.30 12.41 13.36
C ALA A 134 -0.46 13.74 13.22
N GLY A 135 -1.14 13.96 12.08
CA GLY A 135 -2.04 15.10 11.89
C GLY A 135 -3.17 15.13 12.93
N VAL A 136 -3.85 14.00 13.13
CA VAL A 136 -4.90 13.85 14.16
C VAL A 136 -4.36 14.15 15.56
N LEU A 137 -3.16 13.68 15.92
CA LEU A 137 -2.54 13.91 17.23
C LEU A 137 -2.22 15.38 17.49
N ASN A 138 -1.86 16.12 16.46
CA ASN A 138 -1.51 17.54 16.55
C ASN A 138 -2.73 18.47 16.55
N GLY A 139 -3.93 17.94 16.35
CA GLY A 139 -5.17 18.72 16.42
C GLY A 139 -5.33 19.74 15.29
N ASP A 140 -4.79 19.45 14.12
CA ASP A 140 -4.80 20.29 12.92
C ASP A 140 -6.23 20.62 12.42
N GLY A 141 -7.22 19.81 12.83
CA GLY A 141 -8.64 20.03 12.50
C GLY A 141 -9.01 19.64 11.07
N THR A 142 -8.06 19.53 10.16
CA THR A 142 -8.25 19.14 8.76
C THR A 142 -8.30 17.62 8.59
N VAL A 143 -7.66 16.87 9.50
CA VAL A 143 -7.69 15.40 9.52
C VAL A 143 -8.52 14.91 10.69
N THR A 144 -9.56 14.13 10.39
CA THR A 144 -10.41 13.51 11.42
C THR A 144 -9.90 12.13 11.83
N MET A 145 -10.23 11.70 13.05
CA MET A 145 -9.97 10.31 13.47
C MET A 145 -10.71 9.31 12.58
N ALA A 146 -11.90 9.65 12.11
CA ALA A 146 -12.70 8.82 11.21
C ALA A 146 -11.97 8.64 9.86
N GLY A 147 -11.51 9.72 9.23
CA GLY A 147 -10.74 9.67 7.98
C GLY A 147 -9.44 8.87 8.13
N ALA A 148 -8.70 9.06 9.25
CA ALA A 148 -7.49 8.28 9.52
C ALA A 148 -7.77 6.77 9.65
N LEU A 149 -8.87 6.39 10.31
CA LEU A 149 -9.29 4.99 10.42
C LEU A 149 -9.79 4.44 9.08
N THR A 150 -10.49 5.24 8.28
CA THR A 150 -10.95 4.86 6.94
C THR A 150 -9.77 4.55 6.02
N LEU A 151 -8.73 5.40 6.00
CA LEU A 151 -7.49 5.11 5.29
C LEU A 151 -6.85 3.80 5.79
N ALA A 152 -6.70 3.62 7.09
CA ALA A 152 -6.10 2.42 7.66
C ALA A 152 -6.87 1.13 7.26
N ILE A 153 -8.21 1.19 7.26
CA ILE A 153 -9.07 0.09 6.81
C ILE A 153 -8.91 -0.15 5.31
N GLY A 154 -8.87 0.90 4.51
CA GLY A 154 -8.65 0.81 3.07
C GLY A 154 -7.32 0.13 2.74
N ILE A 155 -6.24 0.55 3.40
CA ILE A 155 -4.93 -0.11 3.27
C ILE A 155 -5.01 -1.58 3.71
N ALA A 156 -5.69 -1.91 4.80
CA ALA A 156 -5.85 -3.31 5.22
C ALA A 156 -6.62 -4.16 4.20
N ILE A 157 -7.63 -3.59 3.54
CA ILE A 157 -8.42 -4.27 2.52
C ILE A 157 -7.57 -4.60 1.28
N GLN A 158 -6.71 -3.68 0.83
CA GLN A 158 -5.79 -3.93 -0.29
C GLN A 158 -4.66 -4.89 0.09
N ASN A 159 -4.14 -4.80 1.30
CA ASN A 159 -3.05 -5.63 1.81
C ASN A 159 -3.46 -7.10 2.02
N PHE A 160 -4.75 -7.38 2.17
CA PHE A 160 -5.22 -8.77 2.24
C PHE A 160 -4.90 -9.57 0.95
N PRO A 161 -5.25 -9.12 -0.26
CA PRO A 161 -4.77 -9.71 -1.49
C PRO A 161 -3.24 -9.85 -1.56
N GLU A 162 -2.50 -8.81 -1.17
CA GLU A 162 -1.04 -8.78 -1.25
C GLU A 162 -0.40 -9.86 -0.36
N GLY A 163 -0.82 -9.97 0.90
CA GLY A 163 -0.36 -11.03 1.80
C GLY A 163 -0.61 -12.44 1.26
N ALA A 164 -1.75 -12.65 0.57
CA ALA A 164 -2.09 -13.92 -0.06
C ALA A 164 -1.20 -14.18 -1.30
N ILE A 165 -0.99 -13.17 -2.15
CA ILE A 165 -0.15 -13.24 -3.36
C ILE A 165 1.30 -13.57 -3.02
N ILE A 166 1.82 -13.13 -1.88
CA ILE A 166 3.18 -13.47 -1.41
C ILE A 166 3.22 -14.89 -0.81
N SER A 167 2.34 -15.20 0.12
CA SER A 167 2.44 -16.43 0.91
C SER A 167 2.13 -17.71 0.11
N LEU A 168 1.21 -17.63 -0.85
CA LEU A 168 0.75 -18.80 -1.61
C LEU A 168 1.76 -19.29 -2.65
N PRO A 169 2.41 -18.42 -3.49
CA PRO A 169 3.52 -18.85 -4.34
C PRO A 169 4.67 -19.45 -3.55
N LEU A 170 5.08 -18.82 -2.42
CA LEU A 170 6.13 -19.38 -1.57
C LEU A 170 5.79 -20.79 -1.06
N ARG A 171 4.53 -21.07 -0.80
CA ARG A 171 4.08 -22.42 -0.44
C ARG A 171 4.17 -23.38 -1.62
N SER A 172 3.87 -22.96 -2.82
CA SER A 172 3.94 -23.80 -4.02
C SER A 172 5.37 -24.14 -4.44
N GLU A 173 6.35 -23.29 -4.12
CA GLU A 173 7.77 -23.54 -4.28
C GLU A 173 8.34 -24.58 -3.28
N GLY A 174 7.48 -25.23 -2.47
CA GLY A 174 7.84 -26.30 -1.56
C GLY A 174 8.12 -25.86 -0.10
N ASN A 175 8.00 -24.58 0.22
CA ASN A 175 8.14 -24.13 1.60
C ASN A 175 7.04 -24.70 2.50
N LYS A 176 7.33 -24.90 3.78
CA LYS A 176 6.32 -25.30 4.79
C LYS A 176 5.30 -24.16 4.97
N ARG A 177 4.02 -24.49 5.25
CA ARG A 177 2.95 -23.50 5.47
C ARG A 177 3.34 -22.43 6.48
N GLY A 178 3.86 -22.83 7.64
CA GLY A 178 4.30 -21.90 8.68
C GLY A 178 5.41 -20.95 8.22
N LYS A 179 6.36 -21.42 7.39
CA LYS A 179 7.41 -20.57 6.82
C LYS A 179 6.83 -19.59 5.81
N SER A 180 5.96 -20.03 4.89
CA SER A 180 5.30 -19.15 3.91
C SER A 180 4.43 -18.10 4.59
N PHE A 181 3.68 -18.48 5.63
CA PHE A 181 2.93 -17.54 6.47
C PHE A 181 3.86 -16.51 7.13
N ALA A 182 4.93 -16.98 7.81
CA ALA A 182 5.86 -16.08 8.49
C ALA A 182 6.53 -15.08 7.52
N LEU A 183 6.88 -15.51 6.31
CA LEU A 183 7.42 -14.61 5.29
C LEU A 183 6.37 -13.60 4.81
N GLY A 184 5.12 -14.02 4.57
CA GLY A 184 4.03 -13.10 4.24
C GLY A 184 3.74 -12.10 5.36
N VAL A 185 3.78 -12.49 6.63
CA VAL A 185 3.67 -11.57 7.78
C VAL A 185 4.86 -10.61 7.83
N LEU A 186 6.08 -11.09 7.57
CA LEU A 186 7.29 -10.29 7.61
C LEU A 186 7.29 -9.19 6.52
N SER A 187 6.69 -9.45 5.34
CA SER A 187 6.58 -8.43 4.29
C SER A 187 5.74 -7.23 4.73
N GLY A 188 4.70 -7.45 5.54
CA GLY A 188 3.88 -6.38 6.11
C GLY A 188 4.45 -5.74 7.38
N ALA A 189 5.46 -6.34 8.02
CA ALA A 189 6.01 -5.81 9.28
C ALA A 189 6.66 -4.43 9.14
N VAL A 190 6.98 -4.01 7.93
CA VAL A 190 7.50 -2.67 7.62
C VAL A 190 6.43 -1.58 7.73
N GLU A 191 5.15 -1.91 7.60
CA GLU A 191 4.05 -0.95 7.72
C GLU A 191 3.98 -0.29 9.11
N PRO A 192 3.89 -1.04 10.22
CA PRO A 192 3.94 -0.43 11.55
C PRO A 192 5.28 0.29 11.82
N VAL A 193 6.38 -0.14 11.21
CA VAL A 193 7.67 0.58 11.32
C VAL A 193 7.58 1.94 10.65
N GLY A 194 7.08 2.01 9.40
CA GLY A 194 6.86 3.26 8.67
C GLY A 194 5.91 4.20 9.44
N ALA A 195 4.82 3.65 9.97
CA ALA A 195 3.84 4.39 10.75
C ALA A 195 4.42 4.97 12.06
N ILE A 196 5.18 4.18 12.80
CA ILE A 196 5.85 4.64 14.04
C ILE A 196 6.90 5.71 13.73
N LEU A 197 7.66 5.55 12.65
CA LEU A 197 8.63 6.54 12.22
C LEU A 197 7.97 7.87 11.85
N ALA A 198 6.87 7.86 11.10
CA ALA A 198 6.12 9.05 10.75
C ALA A 198 5.59 9.79 12.00
N ILE A 199 5.06 9.05 12.99
CA ILE A 199 4.61 9.62 14.26
C ILE A 199 5.80 10.13 15.10
N ALA A 200 6.89 9.39 15.18
CA ALA A 200 8.08 9.82 15.92
C ALA A 200 8.69 11.10 15.34
N LEU A 201 8.52 11.32 14.05
CA LEU A 201 8.94 12.52 13.33
C LEU A 201 7.80 13.55 13.18
N ALA A 202 6.72 13.44 13.96
CA ALA A 202 5.52 14.28 13.81
C ALA A 202 5.83 15.79 13.81
N SER A 203 6.80 16.25 14.63
CA SER A 203 7.24 17.67 14.65
C SER A 203 7.81 18.15 13.31
N ILE A 204 8.34 17.24 12.50
CA ILE A 204 8.84 17.50 11.13
C ILE A 204 7.74 17.24 10.11
N VAL A 205 7.00 16.14 10.28
CA VAL A 205 5.96 15.67 9.35
C VAL A 205 4.76 16.61 9.32
N THR A 206 4.30 17.12 10.49
CA THR A 206 3.09 17.95 10.55
C THR A 206 3.20 19.27 9.75
N PRO A 207 4.28 20.04 9.81
CA PRO A 207 4.41 21.27 9.01
C PRO A 207 4.44 21.02 7.50
N ILE A 208 4.79 19.82 7.08
CA ILE A 208 4.85 19.41 5.66
C ILE A 208 3.84 18.33 5.32
N LEU A 209 2.82 18.15 6.16
CA LEU A 209 1.83 17.08 6.04
C LEU A 209 1.18 17.00 4.65
N PRO A 210 0.76 18.11 4.00
CA PRO A 210 0.21 18.06 2.63
C PRO A 210 1.17 17.42 1.63
N TYR A 211 2.47 17.74 1.73
CA TYR A 211 3.49 17.13 0.86
C TYR A 211 3.68 15.64 1.18
N MET A 212 3.62 15.27 2.47
CA MET A 212 3.81 13.88 2.90
C MET A 212 2.65 12.99 2.48
N LEU A 213 1.41 13.46 2.60
CA LEU A 213 0.22 12.73 2.12
C LEU A 213 0.28 12.56 0.60
N ALA A 214 0.60 13.63 -0.13
CA ALA A 214 0.73 13.56 -1.57
C ALA A 214 1.92 12.71 -2.03
N PHE A 215 3.04 12.71 -1.30
CA PHE A 215 4.16 11.81 -1.51
C PHE A 215 3.74 10.34 -1.41
N ALA A 216 3.00 10.00 -0.36
CA ALA A 216 2.49 8.65 -0.19
C ALA A 216 1.52 8.25 -1.31
N ALA A 217 0.63 9.16 -1.74
CA ALA A 217 -0.24 8.95 -2.89
C ALA A 217 0.56 8.70 -4.18
N GLY A 218 1.63 9.46 -4.42
CA GLY A 218 2.52 9.25 -5.56
C GLY A 218 3.21 7.89 -5.52
N ALA A 219 3.73 7.49 -4.36
CA ALA A 219 4.34 6.19 -4.17
C ALA A 219 3.34 5.06 -4.43
N MET A 220 2.12 5.16 -3.89
CA MET A 220 1.05 4.17 -4.13
C MET A 220 0.65 4.08 -5.61
N ILE A 221 0.51 5.22 -6.30
CA ILE A 221 0.19 5.22 -7.74
C ILE A 221 1.33 4.63 -8.57
N TYR A 222 2.60 4.84 -8.19
CA TYR A 222 3.72 4.17 -8.84
C TYR A 222 3.56 2.65 -8.81
N VAL A 223 3.31 2.08 -7.64
CA VAL A 223 3.09 0.62 -7.45
C VAL A 223 1.91 0.13 -8.28
N VAL A 224 0.80 0.87 -8.30
CA VAL A 224 -0.38 0.51 -9.09
C VAL A 224 -0.05 0.41 -10.57
N VAL A 225 0.69 1.38 -11.11
CA VAL A 225 0.99 1.46 -12.56
C VAL A 225 2.07 0.47 -12.96
N GLU A 226 3.12 0.35 -12.14
CA GLU A 226 4.29 -0.47 -12.46
C GLU A 226 4.06 -1.96 -12.21
N GLU A 227 3.24 -2.31 -11.21
CA GLU A 227 3.08 -3.70 -10.80
C GLU A 227 1.65 -4.20 -10.89
N LEU A 228 0.71 -3.60 -10.16
CA LEU A 228 -0.60 -4.20 -9.98
C LEU A 228 -1.43 -4.23 -11.27
N ILE A 229 -1.37 -3.17 -12.10
CA ILE A 229 -2.08 -3.15 -13.38
C ILE A 229 -1.49 -4.15 -14.38
N PRO A 230 -0.17 -4.23 -14.60
CA PRO A 230 0.44 -5.27 -15.43
C PRO A 230 0.07 -6.68 -14.97
N GLU A 231 0.21 -6.99 -13.66
CA GLU A 231 -0.14 -8.28 -13.10
C GLU A 231 -1.63 -8.64 -13.27
N ALA A 232 -2.52 -7.67 -13.04
CA ALA A 232 -3.96 -7.87 -13.22
C ALA A 232 -4.35 -8.21 -14.68
N ARG A 233 -3.46 -7.94 -15.63
CA ARG A 233 -3.65 -8.19 -17.07
C ARG A 233 -2.75 -9.30 -17.64
N GLU A 234 -1.91 -9.93 -16.83
CA GLU A 234 -0.98 -10.96 -17.26
C GLU A 234 -1.71 -12.17 -17.87
N GLY A 235 -1.14 -12.76 -18.93
CA GLY A 235 -1.65 -13.96 -19.60
C GLY A 235 -2.73 -13.69 -20.65
N GLU A 236 -3.67 -14.64 -20.84
CA GLU A 236 -4.74 -14.51 -21.84
C GLU A 236 -5.68 -13.35 -21.51
N HIS A 237 -6.21 -12.69 -22.55
CA HIS A 237 -7.13 -11.55 -22.38
C HIS A 237 -8.31 -11.91 -21.48
N SER A 238 -8.52 -11.12 -20.43
CA SER A 238 -9.63 -11.27 -19.47
C SER A 238 -10.04 -9.92 -18.91
N ASN A 239 -11.34 -9.74 -18.70
CA ASN A 239 -11.87 -8.54 -18.06
C ASN A 239 -11.91 -8.64 -16.52
N LEU A 240 -11.50 -9.77 -15.94
CA LEU A 240 -11.60 -10.01 -14.49
C LEU A 240 -10.83 -8.98 -13.66
N GLY A 241 -9.59 -8.65 -14.05
CA GLY A 241 -8.80 -7.63 -13.38
C GLY A 241 -9.45 -6.25 -13.47
N THR A 242 -9.98 -5.86 -14.63
CA THR A 242 -10.66 -4.58 -14.83
C THR A 242 -11.95 -4.47 -14.00
N ILE A 243 -12.75 -5.55 -13.96
CA ILE A 243 -13.97 -5.58 -13.14
C ILE A 243 -13.62 -5.51 -11.66
N ALA A 244 -12.63 -6.27 -11.23
CA ALA A 244 -12.17 -6.26 -9.85
C ALA A 244 -11.61 -4.88 -9.45
N PHE A 245 -10.85 -4.22 -10.33
CA PHE A 245 -10.40 -2.84 -10.13
C PHE A 245 -11.58 -1.89 -9.91
N ALA A 246 -12.59 -1.94 -10.78
CA ALA A 246 -13.77 -1.08 -10.66
C ALA A 246 -14.53 -1.32 -9.33
N ILE A 247 -14.61 -2.57 -8.88
CA ILE A 247 -15.24 -2.92 -7.60
C ILE A 247 -14.41 -2.40 -6.42
N GLY A 248 -13.09 -2.61 -6.43
CA GLY A 248 -12.19 -2.11 -5.39
C GLY A 248 -12.22 -0.59 -5.27
N PHE A 249 -12.14 0.10 -6.42
CA PHE A 249 -12.24 1.55 -6.50
C PHE A 249 -13.57 2.07 -5.93
N ALA A 250 -14.69 1.48 -6.36
CA ALA A 250 -16.03 1.89 -5.90
C ALA A 250 -16.22 1.63 -4.40
N LEU A 251 -15.72 0.50 -3.89
CA LEU A 251 -15.78 0.18 -2.47
C LEU A 251 -15.02 1.21 -1.64
N MET A 252 -13.77 1.52 -2.00
CA MET A 252 -12.95 2.46 -1.24
C MET A 252 -13.51 3.88 -1.31
N MET A 253 -13.93 4.33 -2.50
CA MET A 253 -14.62 5.63 -2.65
C MET A 253 -15.87 5.71 -1.75
N MET A 254 -16.65 4.61 -1.67
CA MET A 254 -17.81 4.56 -0.79
C MET A 254 -17.42 4.65 0.69
N LEU A 255 -16.37 3.95 1.10
CA LEU A 255 -15.87 3.98 2.48
C LEU A 255 -15.39 5.38 2.87
N ASP A 256 -14.59 6.02 2.02
CA ASP A 256 -14.10 7.38 2.27
C ASP A 256 -15.24 8.38 2.41
N VAL A 257 -16.21 8.38 1.50
CA VAL A 257 -17.34 9.35 1.50
C VAL A 257 -18.32 9.06 2.63
N ALA A 258 -18.52 7.79 3.02
CA ALA A 258 -19.51 7.42 4.04
C ALA A 258 -18.96 7.46 5.46
N LEU A 259 -17.66 7.28 5.68
CA LEU A 259 -17.03 7.14 7.00
C LEU A 259 -15.97 8.21 7.27
N GLY A 260 -15.34 8.78 6.23
CA GLY A 260 -14.32 9.83 6.34
C GLY A 260 -14.93 11.20 6.48
#